data_558253baf02f8b31ba53e33cd5dba844
#
_entry.id   558253baf02f8b31ba53e33cd5dba844
#
_cell.length_a   1.000
_cell.length_b   1.000
_cell.length_c   1.000
_cell.angle_alpha   90.00
_cell.angle_beta   90.00
_cell.angle_gamma   90.00
#
_symmetry.space_group_name_H-M   'P 1'
#
loop_
_entity.id
_entity.type
_entity.pdbx_description
1 polymer ?
#
loop_
_entity_poly.entity_id
_entity_poly.type
_entity_poly.pdbx_seq_one_letter_code
_entity_poly.pdbx_strand_id
1 'polypeptide(L)'
;FEQFYTPSLLPRLLQGENFTPPAVDINTIKKAPTVKITYKGETRNLEVADDDQVYASSSPKALLDITASSADDVISEIRLYQNGKLITGGTRNLVVEDAGKPTDTKTLEVELTEGENILKAVALNSQRTESKPSVITVNYKPAKKEDNNLVGPTLHLLIVGVNNYKNPKYTLNYASADATAFKDAMENGSKEIFSKTSVTFLSDAQAGKDNIVAALNKVKETAAPQDMFVFYYAGHGVISDAKEFFLVPYDVLQLYGNDDALAQKGISAEQLQEFSKEIKAQKQLFILDACQSAGALNEVAASRGAAEEKAIAQLARSTGTHWLTASGSEQFASEFAQLGHGSFTY
;
A
#
# COMPACT_ATOMS: atom_id res chain seq x y z
N PHE A 1 16.45 -3.25 -3.07
CA PHE A 1 15.30 -4.15 -3.04
C PHE A 1 14.53 -4.12 -4.37
N GLU A 2 14.04 -2.96 -4.82
CA GLU A 2 13.16 -2.83 -5.99
C GLU A 2 13.74 -3.44 -7.28
N GLN A 3 15.05 -3.37 -7.45
CA GLN A 3 15.74 -3.88 -8.65
C GLN A 3 16.15 -5.35 -8.54
N PHE A 4 16.53 -5.82 -7.34
CA PHE A 4 17.16 -7.13 -7.16
C PHE A 4 16.23 -8.17 -6.51
N TYR A 5 15.09 -7.77 -5.96
CA TYR A 5 14.15 -8.71 -5.39
C TYR A 5 13.50 -9.56 -6.48
N THR A 6 13.79 -10.85 -6.46
CA THR A 6 13.26 -11.83 -7.42
C THR A 6 12.74 -13.02 -6.63
N PRO A 7 11.43 -13.08 -6.33
CA PRO A 7 10.83 -14.18 -5.59
C PRO A 7 11.07 -15.52 -6.27
N SER A 8 11.32 -16.55 -5.46
CA SER A 8 11.45 -17.95 -5.92
C SER A 8 12.42 -18.15 -7.10
N LEU A 9 13.50 -17.35 -7.18
CA LEU A 9 14.43 -17.37 -8.33
C LEU A 9 15.04 -18.75 -8.55
N LEU A 10 15.53 -19.40 -7.50
CA LEU A 10 16.21 -20.71 -7.62
C LEU A 10 15.26 -21.82 -8.12
N PRO A 11 14.07 -22.04 -7.55
CA PRO A 11 13.09 -22.99 -8.09
C PRO A 11 12.75 -22.74 -9.56
N ARG A 12 12.56 -21.50 -9.96
CA ARG A 12 12.22 -21.10 -11.34
C ARG A 12 13.33 -21.41 -12.33
N LEU A 13 14.59 -21.15 -11.95
CA LEU A 13 15.75 -21.54 -12.76
C LEU A 13 15.86 -23.05 -12.93
N LEU A 14 15.59 -23.83 -11.86
CA LEU A 14 15.60 -25.29 -11.92
C LEU A 14 14.49 -25.87 -12.81
N GLN A 15 13.39 -25.12 -13.00
CA GLN A 15 12.29 -25.45 -13.92
C GLN A 15 12.59 -25.00 -15.37
N GLY A 16 13.77 -24.43 -15.64
CA GLY A 16 14.18 -24.01 -16.97
C GLY A 16 13.79 -22.57 -17.36
N GLU A 17 13.32 -21.77 -16.41
CA GLU A 17 13.04 -20.35 -16.70
C GLU A 17 14.34 -19.56 -16.97
N ASN A 18 14.33 -18.74 -18.02
CA ASN A 18 15.43 -17.84 -18.31
C ASN A 18 15.36 -16.60 -17.41
N PHE A 19 16.40 -16.36 -16.64
CA PHE A 19 16.55 -15.15 -15.83
C PHE A 19 17.17 -14.02 -16.64
N THR A 20 16.46 -12.90 -16.72
CA THR A 20 17.03 -11.65 -17.22
C THR A 20 17.61 -10.89 -16.03
N PRO A 21 18.95 -10.71 -15.96
CA PRO A 21 19.56 -9.97 -14.87
C PRO A 21 19.08 -8.50 -14.88
N PRO A 22 19.05 -7.84 -13.72
CA PRO A 22 18.70 -6.43 -13.66
C PRO A 22 19.69 -5.60 -14.49
N ALA A 23 19.20 -4.49 -15.06
CA ALA A 23 19.98 -3.63 -15.95
C ALA A 23 21.16 -2.92 -15.24
N VAL A 24 21.21 -2.95 -13.90
CA VAL A 24 22.28 -2.32 -13.10
C VAL A 24 23.40 -3.31 -12.85
N ASP A 25 24.60 -3.00 -13.33
CA ASP A 25 25.81 -3.71 -12.99
C ASP A 25 26.24 -3.36 -11.54
N ILE A 26 26.51 -4.39 -10.71
CA ILE A 26 26.98 -4.25 -9.34
C ILE A 26 28.21 -3.32 -9.24
N ASN A 27 29.10 -3.33 -10.24
CA ASN A 27 30.29 -2.49 -10.26
C ASN A 27 29.98 -1.00 -10.50
N THR A 28 28.78 -0.68 -10.97
CA THR A 28 28.32 0.69 -11.25
C THR A 28 27.33 1.22 -10.22
N ILE A 29 27.07 0.46 -9.14
CA ILE A 29 26.16 0.89 -8.09
C ILE A 29 26.74 2.12 -7.39
N LYS A 30 25.95 3.20 -7.42
CA LYS A 30 26.26 4.45 -6.72
C LYS A 30 26.06 4.32 -5.21
N LYS A 31 26.77 5.15 -4.45
CA LYS A 31 26.64 5.17 -3.00
C LYS A 31 25.21 5.55 -2.60
N ALA A 32 24.76 4.96 -1.50
CA ALA A 32 23.49 5.35 -0.91
C ALA A 32 23.53 6.85 -0.53
N PRO A 33 22.46 7.60 -0.80
CA PRO A 33 22.34 8.98 -0.36
C PRO A 33 22.27 9.07 1.17
N THR A 34 22.37 10.27 1.69
CA THR A 34 22.11 10.60 3.11
C THR A 34 20.85 11.42 3.19
N VAL A 35 20.14 11.33 4.32
CA VAL A 35 18.93 12.13 4.58
C VAL A 35 18.92 12.56 6.04
N LYS A 36 18.36 13.78 6.29
CA LYS A 36 18.19 14.32 7.64
C LYS A 36 16.81 15.01 7.75
N ILE A 37 16.08 14.71 8.83
CA ILE A 37 14.88 15.44 9.22
C ILE A 37 15.27 16.51 10.25
N THR A 38 14.71 17.71 10.14
CA THR A 38 14.81 18.77 11.12
C THR A 38 13.40 19.25 11.47
N TYR A 39 13.03 19.20 12.74
CA TYR A 39 11.78 19.72 13.24
C TYR A 39 11.89 21.24 13.46
N LYS A 40 10.92 22.02 12.97
CA LYS A 40 10.88 23.49 13.06
C LYS A 40 9.85 24.03 14.06
N GLY A 41 9.35 23.23 14.97
CA GLY A 41 8.42 23.69 16.00
C GLY A 41 9.12 24.33 17.19
N GLU A 42 8.33 24.92 18.11
CA GLU A 42 8.85 25.43 19.39
C GLU A 42 9.38 24.24 20.21
N THR A 43 10.69 24.20 20.39
CA THR A 43 11.36 23.12 21.11
C THR A 43 11.35 23.37 22.61
N ARG A 44 10.55 22.63 23.36
CA ARG A 44 10.97 22.22 24.71
C ARG A 44 11.69 20.88 24.55
N ASN A 45 13.02 20.94 24.45
CA ASN A 45 13.85 19.74 24.41
C ASN A 45 13.57 18.92 25.67
N LEU A 46 12.99 17.74 25.51
CA LEU A 46 13.19 16.66 26.46
C LEU A 46 14.58 16.09 26.14
N GLU A 47 15.56 16.34 27.00
CA GLU A 47 16.87 15.70 26.92
C GLU A 47 16.66 14.19 27.06
N VAL A 48 16.78 13.48 25.96
CA VAL A 48 16.92 12.01 25.95
C VAL A 48 18.23 11.69 25.23
N ALA A 49 19.00 10.81 25.86
CA ALA A 49 20.35 10.45 25.48
C ALA A 49 20.53 10.08 24.00
N ASP A 50 21.66 10.50 23.45
CA ASP A 50 22.34 10.05 22.22
C ASP A 50 21.49 9.24 21.19
N ASP A 51 21.16 9.86 20.09
CA ASP A 51 20.62 9.43 18.80
C ASP A 51 19.09 9.58 18.56
N ASP A 52 18.21 9.56 19.56
CA ASP A 52 16.77 9.71 19.34
C ASP A 52 16.33 11.17 19.54
N GLN A 53 16.09 11.90 18.45
CA GLN A 53 15.55 13.26 18.51
C GLN A 53 14.06 13.20 18.86
N VAL A 54 13.72 13.42 20.13
CA VAL A 54 12.33 13.44 20.64
C VAL A 54 11.90 14.88 20.91
N TYR A 55 10.77 15.29 20.35
CA TYR A 55 10.20 16.63 20.47
C TYR A 55 8.80 16.56 21.09
N ALA A 56 8.42 17.61 21.82
CA ALA A 56 7.05 17.80 22.28
C ALA A 56 6.36 18.87 21.45
N SER A 57 5.08 18.68 21.12
CA SER A 57 4.25 19.64 20.41
C SER A 57 2.89 19.81 21.09
N SER A 58 2.41 21.05 21.20
CA SER A 58 1.01 21.36 21.51
C SER A 58 0.18 21.69 20.28
N SER A 59 0.84 21.82 19.11
CA SER A 59 0.19 22.02 17.81
C SER A 59 -0.16 20.67 17.18
N PRO A 60 -1.36 20.52 16.57
CA PRO A 60 -1.72 19.35 15.80
C PRO A 60 -0.93 19.19 14.49
N LYS A 61 -0.01 20.10 14.21
CA LYS A 61 0.79 20.12 13.01
C LYS A 61 2.27 20.29 13.33
N ALA A 62 3.11 19.57 12.59
CA ALA A 62 4.56 19.67 12.65
C ALA A 62 5.12 20.19 11.34
N LEU A 63 5.95 21.23 11.41
CA LEU A 63 6.71 21.71 10.25
C LEU A 63 8.10 21.05 10.26
N LEU A 64 8.44 20.40 9.14
CA LEU A 64 9.67 19.64 8.98
C LEU A 64 10.47 20.12 7.78
N ASP A 65 11.80 20.22 7.92
CA ASP A 65 12.72 20.23 6.79
C ASP A 65 13.35 18.87 6.63
N ILE A 66 13.32 18.33 5.41
CA ILE A 66 13.97 17.08 5.05
C ILE A 66 15.01 17.39 3.99
N THR A 67 16.28 17.24 4.35
CA THR A 67 17.40 17.47 3.44
C THR A 67 18.04 16.12 3.07
N ALA A 68 18.15 15.85 1.77
CA ALA A 68 18.82 14.68 1.22
C ALA A 68 20.02 15.10 0.38
N SER A 69 21.10 14.30 0.40
CA SER A 69 22.27 14.53 -0.44
C SER A 69 22.92 13.22 -0.91
N SER A 70 23.47 13.24 -2.12
CA SER A 70 24.21 12.15 -2.73
C SER A 70 25.61 12.62 -3.12
N ALA A 71 26.62 11.78 -2.88
CA ALA A 71 28.01 12.12 -3.14
C ALA A 71 28.43 11.92 -4.62
N ASP A 72 27.77 11.00 -5.32
CA ASP A 72 28.17 10.53 -6.64
C ASP A 72 26.99 10.29 -7.60
N ASP A 73 25.80 10.74 -7.20
CA ASP A 73 24.55 10.61 -7.97
C ASP A 73 23.61 11.79 -7.64
N VAL A 74 22.39 11.72 -8.12
CA VAL A 74 21.32 12.70 -7.88
C VAL A 74 20.24 12.11 -7.00
N ILE A 75 19.52 12.97 -6.26
CA ILE A 75 18.35 12.56 -5.49
C ILE A 75 17.17 12.43 -6.46
N SER A 76 16.55 11.24 -6.51
CA SER A 76 15.38 10.96 -7.35
C SER A 76 14.07 11.03 -6.56
N GLU A 77 14.10 10.70 -5.26
CA GLU A 77 12.91 10.65 -4.43
C GLU A 77 13.27 10.84 -2.95
N ILE A 78 12.40 11.54 -2.21
CA ILE A 78 12.40 11.60 -0.75
C ILE A 78 11.07 11.03 -0.27
N ARG A 79 11.10 10.06 0.65
CA ARG A 79 9.92 9.44 1.27
C ARG A 79 9.88 9.83 2.75
N LEU A 80 8.72 10.29 3.21
CA LEU A 80 8.43 10.52 4.62
C LEU A 80 7.35 9.56 5.09
N TYR A 81 7.64 8.85 6.16
CA TYR A 81 6.70 7.93 6.83
C TYR A 81 6.34 8.49 8.19
N GLN A 82 5.06 8.41 8.55
CA GLN A 82 4.56 8.69 9.89
C GLN A 82 3.94 7.40 10.45
N ASN A 83 4.43 6.95 11.61
CA ASN A 83 4.00 5.71 12.25
C ASN A 83 4.03 4.49 11.30
N GLY A 84 5.04 4.45 10.43
CA GLY A 84 5.24 3.41 9.43
C GLY A 84 4.58 3.65 8.08
N LYS A 85 3.52 4.44 8.00
CA LYS A 85 2.82 4.75 6.75
C LYS A 85 3.51 5.86 5.97
N LEU A 86 3.67 5.71 4.66
CA LEU A 86 4.09 6.78 3.76
C LEU A 86 3.03 7.89 3.76
N ILE A 87 3.46 9.10 4.06
CA ILE A 87 2.60 10.28 3.97
C ILE A 87 3.01 11.15 2.79
N THR A 88 2.01 11.63 2.05
CA THR A 88 2.21 12.68 1.06
C THR A 88 1.99 14.01 1.76
N GLY A 89 3.04 14.79 1.93
CA GLY A 89 2.87 16.19 2.34
C GLY A 89 1.96 16.90 1.35
N GLY A 90 1.08 17.78 1.81
CA GLY A 90 -0.03 18.41 1.08
C GLY A 90 0.25 19.14 -0.25
N THR A 91 1.37 18.89 -0.88
CA THR A 91 1.70 19.24 -2.26
C THR A 91 2.07 17.95 -3.01
N ARG A 92 1.46 17.78 -4.18
CA ARG A 92 1.68 16.69 -5.13
C ARG A 92 3.13 16.22 -5.13
N ASN A 93 3.33 14.94 -4.76
CA ASN A 93 4.57 14.17 -4.86
C ASN A 93 5.80 14.83 -4.24
N LEU A 94 6.41 14.14 -3.28
CA LEU A 94 7.82 14.35 -2.92
C LEU A 94 8.77 13.95 -4.08
N VAL A 95 8.25 14.01 -5.31
CA VAL A 95 9.04 13.93 -6.53
C VAL A 95 9.89 15.19 -6.57
N VAL A 96 11.17 15.01 -6.70
CA VAL A 96 12.14 16.09 -6.93
C VAL A 96 11.74 16.77 -8.24
N GLU A 97 11.19 17.99 -8.18
CA GLU A 97 10.76 18.74 -9.39
C GLU A 97 11.92 19.04 -10.34
N ASP A 98 13.16 18.96 -9.85
CA ASP A 98 14.40 19.01 -10.59
C ASP A 98 15.18 17.70 -10.35
N ALA A 99 14.74 16.59 -10.93
CA ALA A 99 15.50 15.35 -10.94
C ALA A 99 16.87 15.60 -11.61
N GLY A 100 17.91 15.77 -10.80
CA GLY A 100 19.26 16.03 -11.31
C GLY A 100 20.17 16.79 -10.34
N LYS A 101 19.72 17.11 -9.14
CA LYS A 101 20.58 17.75 -8.14
C LYS A 101 21.15 16.73 -7.15
N PRO A 102 22.43 16.88 -6.75
CA PRO A 102 23.03 16.02 -5.73
C PRO A 102 22.48 16.29 -4.32
N THR A 103 21.78 17.42 -4.12
CA THR A 103 21.16 17.79 -2.83
C THR A 103 19.76 18.36 -3.09
N ASP A 104 18.78 17.90 -2.31
CA ASP A 104 17.41 18.40 -2.31
C ASP A 104 16.91 18.62 -0.88
N THR A 105 16.11 19.67 -0.67
CA THR A 105 15.48 19.99 0.62
C THR A 105 13.98 20.23 0.42
N LYS A 106 13.17 19.49 1.17
CA LYS A 106 11.71 19.64 1.18
C LYS A 106 11.24 20.14 2.54
N THR A 107 10.41 21.16 2.55
CA THR A 107 9.70 21.64 3.75
C THR A 107 8.27 21.13 3.71
N LEU A 108 7.86 20.41 4.76
CA LEU A 108 6.57 19.72 4.83
C LEU A 108 5.85 20.05 6.13
N GLU A 109 4.54 20.28 6.05
CA GLU A 109 3.64 20.31 7.20
C GLU A 109 2.94 18.96 7.34
N VAL A 110 3.04 18.33 8.52
CA VAL A 110 2.50 17.00 8.83
C VAL A 110 1.43 17.14 9.91
N GLU A 111 0.25 16.57 9.69
CA GLU A 111 -0.79 16.46 10.72
C GLU A 111 -0.38 15.39 11.74
N LEU A 112 -0.34 15.76 13.04
CA LEU A 112 0.03 14.87 14.14
C LEU A 112 -1.22 14.19 14.72
N THR A 113 -1.07 12.92 15.10
CA THR A 113 -2.05 12.23 15.96
C THR A 113 -1.69 12.44 17.43
N GLU A 114 -2.70 12.48 18.33
CA GLU A 114 -2.44 12.57 19.76
C GLU A 114 -1.52 11.44 20.23
N GLY A 115 -0.52 11.78 21.02
CA GLY A 115 0.53 10.87 21.47
C GLY A 115 1.77 10.88 20.60
N GLU A 116 2.39 9.75 20.46
CA GLU A 116 3.67 9.56 19.75
C GLU A 116 3.47 9.54 18.23
N ASN A 117 4.30 10.32 17.52
CA ASN A 117 4.39 10.32 16.06
C ASN A 117 5.84 10.07 15.66
N ILE A 118 6.12 8.87 15.18
CA ILE A 118 7.43 8.48 14.66
C ILE A 118 7.50 8.91 13.20
N LEU A 119 8.38 9.88 12.91
CA LEU A 119 8.59 10.44 11.57
C LEU A 119 9.92 9.91 11.03
N LYS A 120 9.87 9.13 9.95
CA LYS A 120 11.01 8.49 9.31
C LYS A 120 11.15 8.95 7.87
N ALA A 121 12.29 9.55 7.50
CA ALA A 121 12.60 9.88 6.12
C ALA A 121 13.65 8.93 5.55
N VAL A 122 13.49 8.62 4.26
CA VAL A 122 14.48 7.95 3.42
C VAL A 122 14.61 8.69 2.10
N ALA A 123 15.80 8.68 1.50
CA ALA A 123 16.05 9.25 0.18
C ALA A 123 16.51 8.15 -0.77
N LEU A 124 16.16 8.27 -2.04
CA LEU A 124 16.58 7.37 -3.10
C LEU A 124 17.35 8.16 -4.16
N ASN A 125 18.41 7.55 -4.69
CA ASN A 125 19.15 8.10 -5.81
C ASN A 125 18.54 7.66 -7.16
N SER A 126 19.17 8.03 -8.29
CA SER A 126 18.70 7.69 -9.64
C SER A 126 18.62 6.18 -9.88
N GLN A 127 19.46 5.40 -9.21
CA GLN A 127 19.49 3.94 -9.28
C GLN A 127 18.56 3.26 -8.26
N ARG A 128 17.70 4.02 -7.56
CA ARG A 128 16.80 3.51 -6.51
C ARG A 128 17.53 2.90 -5.31
N THR A 129 18.81 3.29 -5.08
CA THR A 129 19.53 2.94 -3.87
C THR A 129 19.01 3.80 -2.72
N GLU A 130 18.58 3.15 -1.64
CA GLU A 130 17.92 3.78 -0.50
C GLU A 130 18.96 4.21 0.56
N SER A 131 18.79 5.39 1.15
CA SER A 131 19.59 5.89 2.28
C SER A 131 19.35 5.08 3.55
N LYS A 132 20.25 5.21 4.54
CA LYS A 132 19.86 4.94 5.92
C LYS A 132 18.73 5.90 6.30
N PRO A 133 17.74 5.47 7.11
CA PRO A 133 16.66 6.34 7.53
C PRO A 133 17.15 7.41 8.52
N SER A 134 16.58 8.61 8.43
CA SER A 134 16.59 9.58 9.53
C SER A 134 15.25 9.50 10.25
N VAL A 135 15.27 9.44 11.57
CA VAL A 135 14.08 9.26 12.39
C VAL A 135 14.03 10.34 13.47
N ILE A 136 12.85 10.92 13.66
CA ILE A 136 12.54 11.78 14.81
C ILE A 136 11.20 11.34 15.40
N THR A 137 10.99 11.62 16.68
CA THR A 137 9.71 11.40 17.36
C THR A 137 9.12 12.73 17.81
N VAL A 138 7.84 12.97 17.47
CA VAL A 138 7.10 14.14 17.93
C VAL A 138 5.92 13.69 18.79
N ASN A 139 5.97 14.00 20.09
CA ASN A 139 4.89 13.73 21.03
C ASN A 139 3.89 14.91 21.02
N TYR A 140 2.73 14.71 20.40
CA TYR A 140 1.67 15.70 20.37
C TYR A 140 0.72 15.52 21.55
N LYS A 141 0.54 16.59 22.34
CA LYS A 141 -0.46 16.68 23.40
C LYS A 141 -1.23 18.00 23.23
N PRO A 142 -2.55 17.96 22.95
CA PRO A 142 -3.36 19.17 22.85
C PRO A 142 -3.30 19.98 24.15
N ALA A 143 -3.20 21.30 24.04
CA ALA A 143 -3.07 22.22 25.19
C ALA A 143 -4.31 22.24 26.10
N LYS A 144 -5.49 21.93 25.58
CA LYS A 144 -6.74 21.68 26.29
C LYS A 144 -7.38 20.45 25.71
N LYS A 145 -7.84 19.50 26.55
CA LYS A 145 -8.91 18.59 26.13
C LYS A 145 -10.13 19.50 25.94
N GLU A 146 -10.48 19.81 24.72
CA GLU A 146 -11.84 20.22 24.47
C GLU A 146 -12.73 19.05 24.89
N ASP A 147 -13.72 19.32 25.74
CA ASP A 147 -14.78 18.37 26.16
C ASP A 147 -15.71 18.00 24.98
N ASN A 148 -15.19 18.02 23.77
CA ASN A 148 -15.83 17.47 22.62
C ASN A 148 -15.72 15.97 22.73
N ASN A 149 -16.86 15.29 23.00
CA ASN A 149 -17.06 13.84 22.85
C ASN A 149 -15.90 13.22 22.09
N LEU A 150 -14.99 12.54 22.80
CA LEU A 150 -13.88 11.83 22.17
C LEU A 150 -14.51 10.82 21.21
N VAL A 151 -14.76 11.26 19.98
CA VAL A 151 -15.18 10.36 18.92
C VAL A 151 -13.95 9.51 18.66
N GLY A 152 -13.96 8.31 19.22
CA GLY A 152 -12.88 7.35 19.00
C GLY A 152 -12.67 7.10 17.52
N PRO A 153 -11.63 6.36 17.13
CA PRO A 153 -11.31 6.13 15.72
C PRO A 153 -12.47 5.45 14.99
N THR A 154 -12.66 5.83 13.73
CA THR A 154 -13.60 5.19 12.82
C THR A 154 -12.89 4.05 12.09
N LEU A 155 -13.57 2.91 11.95
CA LEU A 155 -13.18 1.85 11.03
C LEU A 155 -13.87 2.07 9.68
N HIS A 156 -13.10 2.30 8.62
CA HIS A 156 -13.60 2.36 7.25
C HIS A 156 -13.38 1.00 6.59
N LEU A 157 -14.46 0.35 6.19
CA LEU A 157 -14.42 -0.94 5.49
C LEU A 157 -14.89 -0.74 4.04
N LEU A 158 -14.04 -1.06 3.07
CA LEU A 158 -14.42 -1.27 1.68
C LEU A 158 -14.24 -2.75 1.36
N ILE A 159 -15.35 -3.42 1.10
CA ILE A 159 -15.40 -4.86 0.89
C ILE A 159 -15.99 -5.11 -0.49
N VAL A 160 -15.25 -5.86 -1.30
CA VAL A 160 -15.59 -6.17 -2.70
C VAL A 160 -15.58 -7.70 -2.87
N GLY A 161 -16.66 -8.26 -3.45
CA GLY A 161 -16.77 -9.66 -3.79
C GLY A 161 -17.36 -9.86 -5.17
N VAL A 162 -16.67 -10.55 -6.07
CA VAL A 162 -17.13 -10.76 -7.45
C VAL A 162 -17.17 -12.24 -7.79
N ASN A 163 -18.38 -12.82 -7.81
CA ASN A 163 -18.66 -14.14 -8.35
C ASN A 163 -19.03 -14.08 -9.84
N ASN A 164 -20.04 -13.26 -10.13
CA ASN A 164 -20.67 -13.21 -11.45
C ASN A 164 -20.08 -12.03 -12.25
N TYR A 165 -19.06 -12.31 -13.04
CA TYR A 165 -18.47 -11.33 -13.94
C TYR A 165 -19.37 -11.07 -15.15
N LYS A 166 -19.25 -9.88 -15.75
CA LYS A 166 -19.95 -9.56 -16.99
C LYS A 166 -19.60 -10.53 -18.13
N ASN A 167 -18.38 -11.07 -18.13
CA ASN A 167 -18.02 -12.22 -18.94
C ASN A 167 -18.22 -13.51 -18.11
N PRO A 168 -19.21 -14.36 -18.43
CA PRO A 168 -19.54 -15.55 -17.63
C PRO A 168 -18.44 -16.63 -17.62
N LYS A 169 -17.42 -16.51 -18.48
CA LYS A 169 -16.26 -17.41 -18.46
C LYS A 169 -15.39 -17.23 -17.20
N TYR A 170 -15.54 -16.11 -16.49
CA TYR A 170 -14.77 -15.77 -15.30
C TYR A 170 -15.55 -15.97 -14.00
N THR A 171 -16.72 -16.63 -14.06
CA THR A 171 -17.55 -16.89 -12.88
C THR A 171 -16.78 -17.69 -11.81
N LEU A 172 -16.85 -17.20 -10.55
CA LEU A 172 -16.36 -17.87 -9.34
C LEU A 172 -17.55 -18.37 -8.51
N ASN A 173 -17.28 -19.16 -7.47
CA ASN A 173 -18.34 -19.76 -6.66
C ASN A 173 -18.50 -19.08 -5.29
N TYR A 174 -17.42 -18.63 -4.65
CA TYR A 174 -17.44 -18.27 -3.23
C TYR A 174 -16.99 -16.84 -2.92
N ALA A 175 -16.43 -16.08 -3.86
CA ALA A 175 -15.91 -14.74 -3.60
C ALA A 175 -16.93 -13.79 -2.94
N SER A 176 -18.19 -13.83 -3.37
CA SER A 176 -19.28 -13.02 -2.75
C SER A 176 -19.67 -13.56 -1.37
N ALA A 177 -19.62 -14.87 -1.13
CA ALA A 177 -19.85 -15.48 0.18
C ALA A 177 -18.74 -15.10 1.16
N ASP A 178 -17.48 -15.18 0.73
CA ASP A 178 -16.31 -14.81 1.51
C ASP A 178 -16.35 -13.31 1.88
N ALA A 179 -16.65 -12.45 0.93
CA ALA A 179 -16.81 -11.02 1.16
C ALA A 179 -17.94 -10.71 2.18
N THR A 180 -19.04 -11.47 2.13
CA THR A 180 -20.14 -11.34 3.08
C THR A 180 -19.73 -11.81 4.47
N ALA A 181 -19.09 -12.97 4.60
CA ALA A 181 -18.62 -13.51 5.86
C ALA A 181 -17.59 -12.57 6.52
N PHE A 182 -16.64 -12.07 5.72
CA PHE A 182 -15.66 -11.08 6.20
C PHE A 182 -16.34 -9.79 6.70
N LYS A 183 -17.32 -9.27 5.95
CA LYS A 183 -18.10 -8.10 6.35
C LYS A 183 -18.77 -8.32 7.72
N ASP A 184 -19.48 -9.42 7.88
CA ASP A 184 -20.24 -9.73 9.10
C ASP A 184 -19.31 -9.94 10.31
N ALA A 185 -18.15 -10.59 10.11
CA ALA A 185 -17.15 -10.76 11.14
C ALA A 185 -16.54 -9.40 11.59
N MET A 186 -16.21 -8.54 10.63
CA MET A 186 -15.63 -7.23 10.92
C MET A 186 -16.65 -6.29 11.58
N GLU A 187 -17.91 -6.26 11.13
CA GLU A 187 -18.97 -5.46 11.76
C GLU A 187 -19.24 -5.89 13.20
N ASN A 188 -19.16 -7.19 13.50
CA ASN A 188 -19.37 -7.70 14.84
C ASN A 188 -18.16 -7.47 15.74
N GLY A 189 -16.95 -7.78 15.25
CA GLY A 189 -15.72 -7.69 16.04
C GLY A 189 -15.25 -6.25 16.31
N SER A 190 -15.66 -5.28 15.47
CA SER A 190 -15.22 -3.90 15.60
C SER A 190 -15.95 -3.05 16.64
N LYS A 191 -17.11 -3.50 17.14
CA LYS A 191 -18.03 -2.69 17.97
C LYS A 191 -17.44 -2.21 19.28
N GLU A 192 -16.51 -2.97 19.87
CA GLU A 192 -15.87 -2.61 21.14
C GLU A 192 -14.56 -1.83 20.97
N ILE A 193 -14.04 -1.77 19.72
CA ILE A 193 -12.73 -1.20 19.41
C ILE A 193 -12.88 0.20 18.79
N PHE A 194 -13.88 0.37 17.94
CA PHE A 194 -14.10 1.60 17.17
C PHE A 194 -15.38 2.29 17.60
N SER A 195 -15.34 3.61 17.65
CA SER A 195 -16.55 4.42 17.95
C SER A 195 -17.59 4.35 16.84
N LYS A 196 -17.14 4.09 15.61
CA LYS A 196 -17.97 4.00 14.41
C LYS A 196 -17.34 3.03 13.41
N THR A 197 -18.18 2.25 12.74
CA THR A 197 -17.79 1.45 11.56
C THR A 197 -18.55 1.95 10.36
N SER A 198 -17.82 2.37 9.32
CA SER A 198 -18.37 2.81 8.03
C SER A 198 -18.11 1.73 7.00
N VAL A 199 -19.16 1.04 6.55
CA VAL A 199 -19.06 -0.09 5.61
C VAL A 199 -19.53 0.33 4.24
N THR A 200 -18.73 0.02 3.21
CA THR A 200 -19.14 0.00 1.80
C THR A 200 -18.93 -1.42 1.30
N PHE A 201 -20.02 -2.07 0.91
CA PHE A 201 -20.03 -3.43 0.39
C PHE A 201 -20.47 -3.41 -1.07
N LEU A 202 -19.62 -3.93 -1.95
CA LEU A 202 -19.86 -3.99 -3.40
C LEU A 202 -19.77 -5.45 -3.84
N SER A 203 -20.85 -5.98 -4.42
CA SER A 203 -20.85 -7.35 -4.90
C SER A 203 -21.31 -7.43 -6.35
N ASP A 204 -20.71 -8.34 -7.10
CA ASP A 204 -21.05 -8.65 -8.50
C ASP A 204 -21.20 -7.37 -9.36
N ALA A 205 -22.37 -7.13 -9.95
CA ALA A 205 -22.61 -5.98 -10.83
C ALA A 205 -22.36 -4.61 -10.17
N GLN A 206 -22.35 -4.53 -8.84
CA GLN A 206 -21.99 -3.31 -8.12
C GLN A 206 -20.49 -3.11 -8.03
N ALA A 207 -19.70 -4.17 -8.20
CA ALA A 207 -18.24 -4.16 -8.10
C ALA A 207 -17.55 -3.81 -9.44
N GLY A 208 -18.12 -2.91 -10.22
CA GLY A 208 -17.45 -2.31 -11.37
C GLY A 208 -16.36 -1.32 -10.94
N LYS A 209 -15.35 -1.06 -11.82
CA LYS A 209 -14.23 -0.15 -11.53
C LYS A 209 -14.68 1.20 -10.98
N ASP A 210 -15.66 1.83 -11.61
CA ASP A 210 -16.10 3.19 -11.25
C ASP A 210 -16.66 3.24 -9.82
N ASN A 211 -17.43 2.21 -9.42
CA ASN A 211 -17.98 2.13 -8.06
C ASN A 211 -16.90 1.89 -7.00
N ILE A 212 -15.92 1.03 -7.30
CA ILE A 212 -14.79 0.76 -6.39
C ILE A 212 -13.95 2.03 -6.22
N VAL A 213 -13.65 2.74 -7.33
CA VAL A 213 -12.91 4.01 -7.31
C VAL A 213 -13.69 5.08 -6.56
N ALA A 214 -15.01 5.18 -6.75
CA ALA A 214 -15.85 6.12 -6.01
C ALA A 214 -15.85 5.82 -4.49
N ALA A 215 -15.87 4.54 -4.11
CA ALA A 215 -15.78 4.12 -2.71
C ALA A 215 -14.42 4.47 -2.10
N LEU A 216 -13.32 4.24 -2.81
CA LEU A 216 -11.97 4.64 -2.38
C LEU A 216 -11.85 6.16 -2.22
N ASN A 217 -12.38 6.95 -3.16
CA ASN A 217 -12.42 8.41 -3.05
C ASN A 217 -13.22 8.86 -1.82
N LYS A 218 -14.36 8.23 -1.52
CA LYS A 218 -15.13 8.53 -0.32
C LYS A 218 -14.32 8.30 0.96
N VAL A 219 -13.55 7.20 1.04
CA VAL A 219 -12.67 6.95 2.18
C VAL A 219 -11.58 8.02 2.26
N LYS A 220 -10.95 8.38 1.14
CA LYS A 220 -9.94 9.45 1.06
C LYS A 220 -10.46 10.78 1.59
N GLU A 221 -11.72 11.13 1.31
CA GLU A 221 -12.35 12.39 1.73
C GLU A 221 -12.73 12.37 3.23
N THR A 222 -13.10 11.21 3.77
CA THR A 222 -13.71 11.12 5.11
C THR A 222 -12.80 10.59 6.20
N ALA A 223 -11.75 9.83 5.84
CA ALA A 223 -10.86 9.23 6.83
C ALA A 223 -9.93 10.27 7.48
N ALA A 224 -9.84 10.20 8.80
CA ALA A 224 -8.91 10.99 9.62
C ALA A 224 -7.63 10.19 9.93
N PRO A 225 -6.51 10.84 10.32
CA PRO A 225 -5.25 10.15 10.61
C PRO A 225 -5.34 9.04 11.67
N GLN A 226 -6.20 9.20 12.69
CA GLN A 226 -6.41 8.21 13.76
C GLN A 226 -7.28 7.02 13.36
N ASP A 227 -7.98 7.10 12.22
CA ASP A 227 -8.87 6.06 11.73
C ASP A 227 -8.11 4.83 11.20
N MET A 228 -8.83 3.75 11.01
CA MET A 228 -8.34 2.55 10.34
C MET A 228 -9.09 2.33 9.03
N PHE A 229 -8.38 2.01 7.97
CA PHE A 229 -8.94 1.61 6.69
C PHE A 229 -8.62 0.14 6.40
N VAL A 230 -9.63 -0.63 6.05
CA VAL A 230 -9.51 -2.01 5.59
C VAL A 230 -10.15 -2.13 4.21
N PHE A 231 -9.35 -2.55 3.25
CA PHE A 231 -9.80 -2.93 1.92
C PHE A 231 -9.75 -4.46 1.82
N TYR A 232 -10.89 -5.09 1.60
CA TYR A 232 -11.01 -6.52 1.32
C TYR A 232 -11.51 -6.70 -0.10
N TYR A 233 -10.83 -7.55 -0.86
CA TYR A 233 -11.22 -7.91 -2.22
C TYR A 233 -11.18 -9.41 -2.39
N ALA A 234 -12.31 -10.02 -2.76
CA ALA A 234 -12.44 -11.41 -3.18
C ALA A 234 -12.87 -11.47 -4.66
N GLY A 235 -12.05 -12.10 -5.50
CA GLY A 235 -12.27 -12.15 -6.94
C GLY A 235 -11.02 -12.51 -7.73
N HIS A 236 -11.02 -12.23 -9.03
CA HIS A 236 -9.84 -12.47 -9.86
C HIS A 236 -8.78 -11.38 -9.70
N GLY A 237 -7.52 -11.83 -9.60
CA GLY A 237 -6.33 -11.03 -9.83
C GLY A 237 -5.63 -11.49 -11.11
N VAL A 238 -4.96 -10.61 -11.83
CA VAL A 238 -4.26 -10.95 -13.07
C VAL A 238 -2.97 -10.16 -13.21
N ILE A 239 -1.95 -10.81 -13.76
CA ILE A 239 -0.72 -10.18 -14.23
C ILE A 239 -0.84 -9.97 -15.74
N SER A 240 -0.69 -8.73 -16.20
CA SER A 240 -0.67 -8.35 -17.61
C SER A 240 0.57 -8.90 -18.33
N ASP A 241 0.61 -8.81 -19.65
CA ASP A 241 1.79 -9.18 -20.43
C ASP A 241 2.98 -8.25 -20.11
N ALA A 242 2.71 -6.99 -19.72
CA ALA A 242 3.71 -6.03 -19.21
C ALA A 242 4.19 -6.32 -17.76
N LYS A 243 3.74 -7.42 -17.13
CA LYS A 243 4.07 -7.83 -15.75
C LYS A 243 3.52 -6.89 -14.66
N GLU A 244 2.42 -6.24 -14.93
CA GLU A 244 1.69 -5.43 -13.98
C GLU A 244 0.54 -6.20 -13.35
N PHE A 245 0.33 -6.04 -12.03
CA PHE A 245 -0.78 -6.67 -11.32
C PHE A 245 -2.05 -5.81 -11.37
N PHE A 246 -3.18 -6.45 -11.65
CA PHE A 246 -4.51 -5.84 -11.64
C PHE A 246 -5.51 -6.67 -10.83
N LEU A 247 -6.32 -6.01 -10.01
CA LEU A 247 -7.60 -6.55 -9.57
C LEU A 247 -8.61 -6.45 -10.73
N VAL A 248 -9.49 -7.44 -10.82
CA VAL A 248 -10.44 -7.59 -11.93
C VAL A 248 -11.86 -7.22 -11.46
N PRO A 249 -12.34 -5.99 -11.69
CA PRO A 249 -13.73 -5.62 -11.42
C PRO A 249 -14.72 -6.38 -12.32
N TYR A 250 -16.00 -6.34 -11.92
CA TYR A 250 -17.12 -6.98 -12.62
C TYR A 250 -17.16 -6.74 -14.14
N ASP A 251 -16.85 -5.52 -14.58
CA ASP A 251 -17.02 -5.05 -15.97
C ASP A 251 -15.81 -5.32 -16.88
N VAL A 252 -14.79 -6.04 -16.40
CA VAL A 252 -13.70 -6.54 -17.25
C VAL A 252 -14.20 -7.68 -18.14
N LEU A 253 -13.99 -7.57 -19.45
CA LEU A 253 -14.44 -8.54 -20.43
C LEU A 253 -13.34 -9.49 -20.91
N GLN A 254 -12.07 -9.09 -20.78
CA GLN A 254 -10.91 -9.85 -21.25
C GLN A 254 -9.75 -9.69 -20.28
N LEU A 255 -9.16 -10.81 -19.86
CA LEU A 255 -8.07 -10.84 -18.87
C LEU A 255 -6.68 -10.88 -19.50
N TYR A 256 -6.54 -11.44 -20.69
CA TYR A 256 -5.26 -11.68 -21.34
C TYR A 256 -5.28 -11.27 -22.80
N GLY A 257 -4.10 -10.89 -23.32
CA GLY A 257 -3.93 -10.55 -24.75
C GLY A 257 -4.46 -9.17 -25.13
N ASN A 258 -4.83 -8.33 -24.15
CA ASN A 258 -5.21 -6.93 -24.39
C ASN A 258 -4.97 -6.11 -23.11
N ASP A 259 -3.71 -5.71 -22.90
CA ASP A 259 -3.31 -4.95 -21.72
C ASP A 259 -3.99 -3.57 -21.63
N ASP A 260 -4.30 -2.94 -22.78
CA ASP A 260 -4.99 -1.64 -22.80
C ASP A 260 -6.42 -1.76 -22.25
N ALA A 261 -7.17 -2.80 -22.64
CA ALA A 261 -8.51 -3.03 -22.12
C ALA A 261 -8.48 -3.37 -20.62
N LEU A 262 -7.47 -4.13 -20.19
CA LEU A 262 -7.24 -4.45 -18.78
C LEU A 262 -6.88 -3.18 -17.98
N ALA A 263 -5.98 -2.34 -18.46
CA ALA A 263 -5.63 -1.07 -17.81
C ALA A 263 -6.82 -0.12 -17.70
N GLN A 264 -7.69 -0.11 -18.71
CA GLN A 264 -8.90 0.72 -18.69
C GLN A 264 -9.92 0.27 -17.65
N LYS A 265 -10.13 -1.05 -17.48
CA LYS A 265 -11.21 -1.63 -16.65
C LYS A 265 -10.74 -2.30 -15.38
N GLY A 266 -9.48 -2.72 -15.29
CA GLY A 266 -8.87 -3.25 -14.08
C GLY A 266 -8.44 -2.14 -13.11
N ILE A 267 -8.12 -2.52 -11.88
CA ILE A 267 -7.51 -1.64 -10.88
C ILE A 267 -6.07 -2.09 -10.69
N SER A 268 -5.11 -1.27 -11.13
CA SER A 268 -3.70 -1.62 -11.06
C SER A 268 -3.16 -1.50 -9.63
N ALA A 269 -2.05 -2.21 -9.38
CA ALA A 269 -1.28 -2.06 -8.15
C ALA A 269 -0.86 -0.60 -7.91
N GLU A 270 -0.48 0.12 -8.96
CA GLU A 270 -0.11 1.54 -8.88
C GLU A 270 -1.29 2.40 -8.41
N GLN A 271 -2.50 2.18 -8.95
CA GLN A 271 -3.70 2.89 -8.50
C GLN A 271 -4.01 2.62 -7.02
N LEU A 272 -3.87 1.37 -6.56
CA LEU A 272 -4.05 1.04 -5.14
C LEU A 272 -2.99 1.74 -4.27
N GLN A 273 -1.76 1.83 -4.76
CA GLN A 273 -0.68 2.56 -4.08
C GLN A 273 -1.01 4.05 -3.95
N GLU A 274 -1.50 4.69 -5.01
CA GLU A 274 -1.88 6.10 -4.97
C GLU A 274 -3.02 6.34 -3.97
N PHE A 275 -4.07 5.52 -3.98
CA PHE A 275 -5.13 5.60 -2.97
C PHE A 275 -4.60 5.41 -1.55
N SER A 276 -3.72 4.41 -1.33
CA SER A 276 -3.12 4.18 -0.02
C SER A 276 -2.34 5.40 0.47
N LYS A 277 -1.60 6.08 -0.40
CA LYS A 277 -0.86 7.31 -0.06
C LYS A 277 -1.80 8.45 0.31
N GLU A 278 -2.88 8.64 -0.46
CA GLU A 278 -3.81 9.76 -0.32
C GLU A 278 -4.82 9.60 0.82
N ILE A 279 -5.21 8.38 1.20
CA ILE A 279 -6.08 8.11 2.35
C ILE A 279 -5.33 8.48 3.63
N LYS A 280 -5.89 9.38 4.45
CA LYS A 280 -5.25 9.91 5.65
C LYS A 280 -5.09 8.89 6.78
N ALA A 281 -5.96 7.88 6.89
CA ALA A 281 -5.87 6.84 7.92
C ALA A 281 -4.46 6.25 7.96
N GLN A 282 -3.79 6.33 9.13
CA GLN A 282 -2.41 5.84 9.28
C GLN A 282 -2.34 4.32 9.34
N LYS A 283 -3.39 3.67 9.82
CA LYS A 283 -3.51 2.20 9.86
C LYS A 283 -4.30 1.74 8.66
N GLN A 284 -3.64 1.04 7.75
CA GLN A 284 -4.28 0.50 6.54
C GLN A 284 -3.96 -0.97 6.38
N LEU A 285 -4.98 -1.76 6.05
CA LEU A 285 -4.87 -3.18 5.77
C LEU A 285 -5.55 -3.48 4.43
N PHE A 286 -4.80 -4.05 3.51
CA PHE A 286 -5.30 -4.54 2.23
C PHE A 286 -5.28 -6.07 2.27
N ILE A 287 -6.43 -6.68 2.03
CA ILE A 287 -6.63 -8.12 2.03
C ILE A 287 -7.09 -8.51 0.64
N LEU A 288 -6.28 -9.30 -0.07
CA LEU A 288 -6.55 -9.75 -1.42
C LEU A 288 -6.78 -11.27 -1.41
N ASP A 289 -8.04 -11.65 -1.37
CA ASP A 289 -8.49 -13.02 -1.61
C ASP A 289 -8.72 -13.21 -3.12
N ALA A 290 -7.61 -13.03 -3.86
CA ALA A 290 -7.60 -13.07 -5.31
C ALA A 290 -6.74 -14.24 -5.79
N CYS A 291 -7.40 -15.22 -6.40
CA CYS A 291 -6.69 -16.30 -7.09
C CYS A 291 -6.26 -15.84 -8.47
N GLN A 292 -5.07 -16.21 -8.90
CA GLN A 292 -4.77 -16.18 -10.33
C GLN A 292 -5.71 -17.17 -11.03
N SER A 293 -6.49 -16.65 -11.99
CA SER A 293 -7.36 -17.52 -12.81
C SER A 293 -6.52 -18.56 -13.54
N ALA A 294 -6.53 -19.79 -13.05
CA ALA A 294 -5.77 -20.92 -13.59
C ALA A 294 -6.34 -21.37 -14.95
N GLY A 295 -6.22 -20.52 -15.97
CA GLY A 295 -6.51 -20.88 -17.35
C GLY A 295 -5.27 -21.04 -18.23
N ALA A 296 -4.07 -20.78 -17.70
CA ALA A 296 -2.81 -20.83 -18.44
C ALA A 296 -1.90 -21.95 -17.92
N LEU A 297 -1.44 -22.77 -18.82
CA LEU A 297 -0.49 -23.88 -18.67
C LEU A 297 0.63 -23.62 -17.64
N ASN A 298 0.95 -24.63 -16.86
CA ASN A 298 1.77 -24.63 -15.63
C ASN A 298 3.07 -23.80 -15.61
N GLU A 299 3.78 -23.62 -16.71
CA GLU A 299 5.05 -22.88 -16.75
C GLU A 299 4.88 -21.36 -16.70
N VAL A 300 3.77 -20.84 -17.26
CA VAL A 300 3.46 -19.39 -17.26
C VAL A 300 2.89 -18.97 -15.92
N ALA A 301 2.27 -19.86 -15.17
CA ALA A 301 1.66 -19.58 -13.87
C ALA A 301 2.71 -19.25 -12.80
N ALA A 302 3.81 -20.00 -12.72
CA ALA A 302 4.87 -19.77 -11.72
C ALA A 302 5.57 -18.39 -11.93
N SER A 303 5.85 -18.02 -13.18
CA SER A 303 6.44 -16.72 -13.52
C SER A 303 5.50 -15.54 -13.18
N ARG A 304 4.19 -15.71 -13.36
CA ARG A 304 3.17 -14.70 -13.02
C ARG A 304 3.00 -14.56 -11.52
N GLY A 305 2.99 -15.67 -10.75
CA GLY A 305 2.92 -15.63 -9.29
C GLY A 305 4.09 -14.87 -8.66
N ALA A 306 5.31 -15.05 -9.15
CA ALA A 306 6.47 -14.30 -8.70
C ALA A 306 6.36 -12.79 -9.00
N ALA A 307 5.74 -12.41 -10.13
CA ALA A 307 5.50 -11.01 -10.47
C ALA A 307 4.45 -10.37 -9.52
N GLU A 308 3.41 -11.10 -9.16
CA GLU A 308 2.40 -10.68 -8.18
C GLU A 308 3.02 -10.48 -6.80
N GLU A 309 3.77 -11.47 -6.29
CA GLU A 309 4.46 -11.37 -5.00
C GLU A 309 5.40 -10.15 -4.97
N LYS A 310 6.15 -9.93 -6.05
CA LYS A 310 7.01 -8.76 -6.18
C LYS A 310 6.22 -7.46 -6.14
N ALA A 311 5.11 -7.37 -6.89
CA ALA A 311 4.27 -6.17 -6.93
C ALA A 311 3.69 -5.85 -5.54
N ILE A 312 3.15 -6.85 -4.83
CA ILE A 312 2.58 -6.69 -3.49
C ILE A 312 3.66 -6.33 -2.46
N ALA A 313 4.84 -6.98 -2.51
CA ALA A 313 5.95 -6.62 -1.64
C ALA A 313 6.45 -5.19 -1.87
N GLN A 314 6.46 -4.72 -3.12
CA GLN A 314 6.78 -3.33 -3.46
C GLN A 314 5.72 -2.36 -2.94
N LEU A 315 4.42 -2.70 -3.07
CA LEU A 315 3.33 -1.91 -2.51
C LEU A 315 3.46 -1.75 -0.99
N ALA A 316 3.57 -2.86 -0.26
CA ALA A 316 3.71 -2.84 1.19
C ALA A 316 4.90 -1.99 1.64
N ARG A 317 6.06 -2.18 1.00
CA ARG A 317 7.28 -1.45 1.34
C ARG A 317 7.18 0.04 1.00
N SER A 318 6.62 0.39 -0.16
CA SER A 318 6.55 1.79 -0.62
C SER A 318 5.50 2.61 0.11
N THR A 319 4.40 1.99 0.55
CA THR A 319 3.31 2.67 1.27
C THR A 319 3.41 2.56 2.79
N GLY A 320 4.16 1.57 3.29
CA GLY A 320 4.22 1.25 4.72
C GLY A 320 2.89 0.72 5.26
N THR A 321 2.06 0.13 4.40
CA THR A 321 0.77 -0.48 4.76
C THR A 321 0.87 -2.00 4.82
N HIS A 322 -0.11 -2.63 5.46
CA HIS A 322 -0.14 -4.09 5.60
C HIS A 322 -0.92 -4.71 4.45
N TRP A 323 -0.36 -5.77 3.87
CA TRP A 323 -0.97 -6.52 2.77
C TRP A 323 -1.01 -8.00 3.13
N LEU A 324 -2.20 -8.60 3.00
CA LEU A 324 -2.44 -10.03 3.15
C LEU A 324 -2.96 -10.57 1.83
N THR A 325 -2.42 -11.69 1.38
CA THR A 325 -2.85 -12.37 0.14
C THR A 325 -3.20 -13.81 0.42
N ALA A 326 -4.20 -14.33 -0.25
CA ALA A 326 -4.70 -15.69 -0.07
C ALA A 326 -3.73 -16.77 -0.57
N SER A 327 -2.83 -16.43 -1.47
CA SER A 327 -1.86 -17.36 -2.05
C SER A 327 -0.49 -16.72 -2.24
N GLY A 328 0.57 -17.53 -2.10
CA GLY A 328 1.92 -17.14 -2.51
C GLY A 328 2.16 -17.42 -4.00
N SER A 329 3.35 -17.07 -4.49
CA SER A 329 3.75 -17.12 -5.91
C SER A 329 3.61 -18.52 -6.57
N GLU A 330 3.60 -19.59 -5.78
CA GLU A 330 3.51 -20.97 -6.27
C GLU A 330 2.20 -21.67 -5.85
N GLN A 331 1.27 -20.93 -5.26
CA GLN A 331 0.02 -21.47 -4.72
C GLN A 331 -1.19 -20.86 -5.41
N PHE A 332 -2.20 -21.69 -5.63
CA PHE A 332 -3.52 -21.22 -6.04
C PHE A 332 -4.40 -21.14 -4.79
N ALA A 333 -5.10 -20.04 -4.61
CA ALA A 333 -6.15 -20.02 -3.62
C ALA A 333 -7.24 -21.00 -4.06
N SER A 334 -7.54 -21.96 -3.21
CA SER A 334 -8.42 -23.08 -3.52
C SER A 334 -9.82 -22.82 -2.97
N GLU A 335 -10.82 -23.09 -3.79
CA GLU A 335 -12.23 -23.13 -3.36
C GLU A 335 -12.58 -24.56 -2.90
N PHE A 336 -13.17 -24.68 -1.72
CA PHE A 336 -13.64 -25.96 -1.20
C PHE A 336 -15.15 -25.99 -1.10
N ALA A 337 -15.80 -26.73 -2.00
CA ALA A 337 -17.25 -26.88 -2.02
C ALA A 337 -17.85 -27.38 -0.70
N GLN A 338 -17.09 -28.18 0.07
CA GLN A 338 -17.50 -28.70 1.37
C GLN A 338 -17.56 -27.62 2.45
N LEU A 339 -16.79 -26.54 2.31
CA LEU A 339 -16.73 -25.44 3.28
C LEU A 339 -17.66 -24.29 2.87
N GLY A 340 -18.06 -24.22 1.60
CA GLY A 340 -18.85 -23.11 1.06
C GLY A 340 -18.10 -21.78 0.97
N HIS A 341 -16.76 -21.84 1.10
CA HIS A 341 -15.85 -20.70 1.14
C HIS A 341 -14.52 -21.03 0.43
N GLY A 342 -13.76 -19.99 0.08
CA GLY A 342 -12.35 -20.11 -0.24
C GLY A 342 -11.53 -20.47 1.00
N SER A 343 -10.38 -21.11 0.79
CA SER A 343 -9.50 -21.60 1.87
C SER A 343 -8.93 -20.50 2.76
N PHE A 344 -8.88 -19.29 2.26
CA PHE A 344 -8.31 -18.14 2.98
C PHE A 344 -9.32 -17.51 3.96
N THR A 345 -10.60 -17.46 3.58
CA THR A 345 -11.65 -16.82 4.38
C THR A 345 -12.27 -17.76 5.42
N TYR A 346 -12.20 -19.08 5.20
CA TYR A 346 -12.70 -20.08 6.16
C TYR A 346 -11.83 -20.12 7.42
#